data_0bb76833a2f31781f3bb344dd7c3cec1
#
_entry.id   0bb76833a2f31781f3bb344dd7c3cec1
#
_cell.length_a   1.000
_cell.length_b   1.000
_cell.length_c   1.000
_cell.angle_alpha   90.00
_cell.angle_beta   90.00
_cell.angle_gamma   90.00
#
_symmetry.space_group_name_H-M   'P 1'
#
loop_
_entity.id
_entity.type
_entity.pdbx_description
1 polymer ?
#
loop_
_entity_poly.entity_id
_entity_poly.type
_entity_poly.pdbx_seq_one_letter_code
_entity_poly.pdbx_strand_id
1 'polypeptide(L)'
;MFYWLVASLVLLLSGCASQQTEPMTAQRYAESARRAYAAAMDEYNDRSWESATSMLEQIKREYSYSRYARLAELRLADIDYEQQKYPEAVTAYRSFIHDHPNDDHASYARFRVCKSLFEQTGETVLLPPLEERDLAAANDAYTALQSFIADFPTYARRPEAEYMLEYVTGLLARHELYAARFYLNQDKFEPAVERVQYALKHFRVSGLEPEALVILGETRLKMHQYDEARQVFNTVIAEYPASAFTIAARRFLKYLEEHPQPTSMNSK
;
A
#
# COMPACT_ATOMS: atom_id res chain seq x y z
N MET A 1 49.98 -91.53 -5.95
CA MET A 1 49.79 -90.38 -5.07
C MET A 1 49.68 -89.11 -5.89
N PHE A 2 48.49 -88.67 -6.30
CA PHE A 2 48.29 -87.40 -6.96
C PHE A 2 46.99 -86.81 -6.37
N TYR A 3 47.14 -85.64 -5.67
CA TYR A 3 46.04 -84.90 -5.10
C TYR A 3 45.45 -83.99 -6.19
N TRP A 4 44.17 -84.12 -6.44
CA TRP A 4 43.39 -83.23 -7.24
C TRP A 4 42.91 -82.04 -6.39
N LEU A 5 43.41 -80.88 -6.65
CA LEU A 5 42.92 -79.63 -6.13
C LEU A 5 41.83 -79.12 -7.08
N VAL A 6 40.61 -79.22 -6.68
CA VAL A 6 39.47 -78.57 -7.35
C VAL A 6 39.38 -77.15 -6.81
N ALA A 7 39.82 -76.18 -7.62
CA ALA A 7 39.61 -74.76 -7.36
C ALA A 7 38.21 -74.40 -7.72
N SER A 8 37.33 -74.26 -6.70
CA SER A 8 35.99 -73.68 -6.90
C SER A 8 36.12 -72.12 -7.14
N LEU A 9 35.99 -71.71 -8.40
CA LEU A 9 35.88 -70.34 -8.76
C LEU A 9 34.45 -69.82 -8.41
N VAL A 10 34.29 -69.17 -7.28
CA VAL A 10 33.04 -68.45 -6.91
C VAL A 10 33.02 -67.14 -7.65
N LEU A 11 32.23 -67.07 -8.73
CA LEU A 11 31.87 -65.83 -9.43
C LEU A 11 30.91 -65.03 -8.54
N LEU A 12 31.46 -64.04 -7.82
CA LEU A 12 30.65 -62.98 -7.19
C LEU A 12 30.06 -62.12 -8.32
N LEU A 13 28.86 -62.42 -8.72
CA LEU A 13 28.00 -61.55 -9.48
C LEU A 13 27.58 -60.40 -8.58
N SER A 14 28.41 -59.35 -8.50
CA SER A 14 28.00 -58.06 -7.97
C SER A 14 26.90 -57.48 -8.88
N GLY A 15 25.66 -57.83 -8.58
CA GLY A 15 24.50 -57.20 -9.21
C GLY A 15 24.50 -55.72 -8.79
N CYS A 16 24.93 -54.82 -9.67
CA CYS A 16 24.53 -53.45 -9.60
C CYS A 16 23.01 -53.41 -9.68
N ALA A 17 22.35 -53.36 -8.53
CA ALA A 17 20.96 -52.97 -8.46
C ALA A 17 20.92 -51.51 -8.93
N SER A 18 20.71 -51.32 -10.22
CA SER A 18 20.27 -50.04 -10.75
C SER A 18 18.97 -49.71 -10.02
N GLN A 19 19.02 -48.79 -9.07
CA GLN A 19 17.81 -48.18 -8.55
C GLN A 19 17.05 -47.61 -9.77
N GLN A 20 16.13 -48.40 -10.28
CA GLN A 20 15.14 -47.89 -11.21
C GLN A 20 14.37 -46.86 -10.43
N THR A 21 14.73 -45.57 -10.62
CA THR A 21 13.89 -44.44 -10.23
C THR A 21 12.58 -44.60 -10.99
N GLU A 22 11.57 -45.16 -10.35
CA GLU A 22 10.23 -45.27 -10.92
C GLU A 22 9.83 -43.86 -11.39
N PRO A 23 9.25 -43.75 -12.62
CA PRO A 23 8.85 -42.46 -13.14
C PRO A 23 7.91 -41.78 -12.15
N MET A 24 8.21 -40.51 -11.83
CA MET A 24 7.42 -39.70 -10.92
C MET A 24 5.99 -39.57 -11.48
N THR A 25 5.04 -40.27 -10.87
CA THR A 25 3.63 -40.12 -11.22
C THR A 25 3.14 -38.71 -10.82
N ALA A 26 2.15 -38.15 -11.53
CA ALA A 26 1.57 -36.84 -11.19
C ALA A 26 1.11 -36.79 -9.72
N GLN A 27 0.60 -37.90 -9.19
CA GLN A 27 0.17 -37.96 -7.79
C GLN A 27 1.34 -37.92 -6.81
N ARG A 28 2.43 -38.62 -7.09
CA ARG A 28 3.67 -38.57 -6.27
C ARG A 28 4.30 -37.18 -6.34
N TYR A 29 4.29 -36.54 -7.50
CA TYR A 29 4.77 -35.16 -7.67
C TYR A 29 3.99 -34.19 -6.79
N ALA A 30 2.65 -34.22 -6.87
CA ALA A 30 1.79 -33.36 -6.08
C ALA A 30 1.96 -33.59 -4.55
N GLU A 31 2.08 -34.85 -4.12
CA GLU A 31 2.28 -35.19 -2.70
C GLU A 31 3.67 -34.78 -2.21
N SER A 32 4.71 -34.88 -3.03
CA SER A 32 6.05 -34.40 -2.69
C SER A 32 6.08 -32.87 -2.57
N ALA A 33 5.44 -32.16 -3.51
CA ALA A 33 5.30 -30.71 -3.45
C ALA A 33 4.54 -30.26 -2.19
N ARG A 34 3.48 -30.98 -1.82
CA ARG A 34 2.71 -30.72 -0.60
C ARG A 34 3.56 -30.85 0.66
N ARG A 35 4.33 -31.94 0.77
CA ARG A 35 5.21 -32.18 1.92
C ARG A 35 6.33 -31.16 2.02
N ALA A 36 6.97 -30.83 0.88
CA ALA A 36 8.01 -29.81 0.84
C ALA A 36 7.46 -28.44 1.28
N TYR A 37 6.27 -28.09 0.80
CA TYR A 37 5.62 -26.84 1.20
C TYR A 37 5.25 -26.82 2.69
N ALA A 38 4.75 -27.92 3.24
CA ALA A 38 4.43 -28.01 4.66
C ALA A 38 5.69 -27.78 5.52
N ALA A 39 6.81 -28.44 5.18
CA ALA A 39 8.08 -28.24 5.88
C ALA A 39 8.59 -26.80 5.77
N ALA A 40 8.45 -26.15 4.60
CA ALA A 40 8.81 -24.74 4.44
C ALA A 40 7.91 -23.82 5.29
N MET A 41 6.63 -24.19 5.47
CA MET A 41 5.71 -23.43 6.32
C MET A 41 6.00 -23.60 7.82
N ASP A 42 6.57 -24.71 8.25
CA ASP A 42 7.04 -24.87 9.63
C ASP A 42 8.16 -23.85 9.90
N GLU A 43 9.16 -23.75 9.02
CA GLU A 43 10.23 -22.75 9.12
C GLU A 43 9.70 -21.30 9.04
N TYR A 44 8.70 -21.06 8.17
CA TYR A 44 8.04 -19.76 8.07
C TYR A 44 7.36 -19.36 9.39
N ASN A 45 6.63 -20.27 10.02
CA ASN A 45 5.92 -20.04 11.28
C ASN A 45 6.88 -19.81 12.44
N ASP A 46 8.05 -20.47 12.42
CA ASP A 46 9.13 -20.29 13.39
C ASP A 46 9.95 -19.01 13.13
N ARG A 47 9.58 -18.24 12.07
CA ARG A 47 10.31 -17.03 11.62
C ARG A 47 11.76 -17.28 11.22
N SER A 48 12.11 -18.51 10.88
CA SER A 48 13.41 -18.92 10.34
C SER A 48 13.51 -18.49 8.87
N TRP A 49 13.54 -17.16 8.63
CA TRP A 49 13.33 -16.57 7.29
C TRP A 49 14.30 -17.11 6.23
N GLU A 50 15.57 -17.30 6.58
CA GLU A 50 16.59 -17.80 5.65
C GLU A 50 16.30 -19.24 5.22
N SER A 51 15.98 -20.12 6.16
CA SER A 51 15.60 -21.51 5.92
C SER A 51 14.31 -21.58 5.08
N ALA A 52 13.25 -20.87 5.51
CA ALA A 52 11.98 -20.81 4.81
C ALA A 52 12.16 -20.31 3.36
N THR A 53 12.94 -19.25 3.15
CA THR A 53 13.22 -18.71 1.80
C THR A 53 13.91 -19.75 0.93
N SER A 54 14.96 -20.41 1.44
CA SER A 54 15.69 -21.44 0.70
C SER A 54 14.76 -22.59 0.26
N MET A 55 13.92 -23.08 1.18
CA MET A 55 12.96 -24.16 0.91
C MET A 55 11.87 -23.74 -0.08
N LEU A 56 11.30 -22.54 0.06
CA LEU A 56 10.29 -22.01 -0.85
C LEU A 56 10.85 -21.80 -2.28
N GLU A 57 12.07 -21.29 -2.40
CA GLU A 57 12.77 -21.16 -3.67
C GLU A 57 13.05 -22.54 -4.32
N GLN A 58 13.39 -23.54 -3.52
CA GLN A 58 13.53 -24.92 -4.00
C GLN A 58 12.21 -25.44 -4.55
N ILE A 59 11.09 -25.21 -3.85
CA ILE A 59 9.74 -25.60 -4.29
C ILE A 59 9.40 -24.98 -5.64
N LYS A 60 9.68 -23.69 -5.84
CA LYS A 60 9.47 -22.99 -7.10
C LYS A 60 10.23 -23.64 -8.25
N ARG A 61 11.48 -24.06 -8.02
CA ARG A 61 12.32 -24.71 -9.04
C ARG A 61 11.90 -26.14 -9.32
N GLU A 62 11.71 -26.96 -8.29
CA GLU A 62 11.49 -28.40 -8.44
C GLU A 62 10.04 -28.76 -8.76
N TYR A 63 9.08 -27.95 -8.27
CA TYR A 63 7.65 -28.21 -8.39
C TYR A 63 6.91 -27.10 -9.14
N SER A 64 7.54 -26.54 -10.18
CA SER A 64 7.07 -25.35 -10.93
C SER A 64 5.64 -25.45 -11.47
N TYR A 65 5.17 -26.67 -11.79
CA TYR A 65 3.81 -26.88 -12.29
C TYR A 65 2.77 -27.16 -11.19
N SER A 66 3.18 -27.17 -9.92
CA SER A 66 2.28 -27.41 -8.80
C SER A 66 1.64 -26.11 -8.31
N ARG A 67 0.46 -26.23 -7.68
CA ARG A 67 -0.13 -25.12 -6.94
C ARG A 67 0.78 -24.62 -5.81
N TYR A 68 1.66 -25.50 -5.29
CA TYR A 68 2.56 -25.15 -4.18
C TYR A 68 3.71 -24.23 -4.62
N ALA A 69 4.09 -24.23 -5.91
CA ALA A 69 5.03 -23.24 -6.44
C ALA A 69 4.43 -21.85 -6.39
N ARG A 70 3.16 -21.67 -6.81
CA ARG A 70 2.47 -20.39 -6.70
C ARG A 70 2.29 -19.93 -5.24
N LEU A 71 1.94 -20.85 -4.34
CA LEU A 71 1.88 -20.55 -2.91
C LEU A 71 3.25 -20.17 -2.35
N ALA A 72 4.32 -20.79 -2.82
CA ALA A 72 5.68 -20.46 -2.42
C ALA A 72 6.06 -19.04 -2.87
N GLU A 73 5.66 -18.61 -4.07
CA GLU A 73 5.83 -17.23 -4.53
C GLU A 73 5.17 -16.21 -3.58
N LEU A 74 3.94 -16.48 -3.18
CA LEU A 74 3.25 -15.62 -2.21
C LEU A 74 3.94 -15.60 -0.85
N ARG A 75 4.41 -16.75 -0.35
CA ARG A 75 5.09 -16.82 0.94
C ARG A 75 6.45 -16.12 0.92
N LEU A 76 7.16 -16.13 -0.20
CA LEU A 76 8.38 -15.34 -0.37
C LEU A 76 8.08 -13.84 -0.27
N ALA A 77 7.03 -13.37 -0.93
CA ALA A 77 6.59 -11.98 -0.80
C ALA A 77 6.12 -11.65 0.64
N ASP A 78 5.47 -12.59 1.33
CA ASP A 78 5.11 -12.44 2.74
C ASP A 78 6.35 -12.33 3.63
N ILE A 79 7.41 -13.09 3.37
CA ILE A 79 8.69 -12.99 4.09
C ILE A 79 9.31 -11.61 3.91
N ASP A 80 9.33 -11.08 2.69
CA ASP A 80 9.82 -9.72 2.45
C ASP A 80 9.04 -8.69 3.27
N TYR A 81 7.70 -8.82 3.32
CA TYR A 81 6.86 -7.96 4.14
C TYR A 81 7.17 -8.09 5.64
N GLU A 82 7.27 -9.32 6.17
CA GLU A 82 7.54 -9.56 7.61
C GLU A 82 8.94 -9.05 8.02
N GLN A 83 9.88 -9.01 7.07
CA GLN A 83 11.19 -8.40 7.25
C GLN A 83 11.20 -6.88 7.01
N GLN A 84 10.02 -6.26 6.82
CA GLN A 84 9.86 -4.83 6.54
C GLN A 84 10.53 -4.35 5.23
N LYS A 85 10.82 -5.28 4.32
CA LYS A 85 11.29 -5.01 2.96
C LYS A 85 10.09 -4.69 2.06
N TYR A 86 9.39 -3.60 2.39
CA TYR A 86 8.10 -3.29 1.75
C TYR A 86 8.20 -3.04 0.25
N PRO A 87 9.23 -2.35 -0.29
CA PRO A 87 9.38 -2.20 -1.74
C PRO A 87 9.56 -3.53 -2.47
N GLU A 88 10.34 -4.45 -1.91
CA GLU A 88 10.55 -5.80 -2.44
C GLU A 88 9.26 -6.60 -2.39
N ALA A 89 8.53 -6.55 -1.28
CA ALA A 89 7.23 -7.20 -1.13
C ALA A 89 6.22 -6.68 -2.17
N VAL A 90 6.13 -5.37 -2.41
CA VAL A 90 5.27 -4.78 -3.46
C VAL A 90 5.62 -5.36 -4.83
N THR A 91 6.92 -5.44 -5.14
CA THR A 91 7.38 -5.98 -6.42
C THR A 91 7.01 -7.45 -6.57
N ALA A 92 7.25 -8.27 -5.54
CA ALA A 92 6.95 -9.70 -5.56
C ALA A 92 5.44 -9.98 -5.67
N TYR A 93 4.59 -9.27 -4.91
CA TYR A 93 3.13 -9.42 -5.03
C TYR A 93 2.62 -8.95 -6.40
N ARG A 94 3.15 -7.86 -6.97
CA ARG A 94 2.77 -7.39 -8.31
C ARG A 94 3.17 -8.40 -9.39
N SER A 95 4.34 -9.02 -9.27
CA SER A 95 4.75 -10.11 -10.18
C SER A 95 3.77 -11.28 -10.09
N PHE A 96 3.43 -11.73 -8.88
CA PHE A 96 2.43 -12.79 -8.70
C PHE A 96 1.08 -12.46 -9.37
N ILE A 97 0.58 -11.25 -9.20
CA ILE A 97 -0.69 -10.81 -9.80
C ILE A 97 -0.59 -10.80 -11.33
N HIS A 98 0.54 -10.36 -11.88
CA HIS A 98 0.78 -10.33 -13.32
C HIS A 98 0.85 -11.74 -13.92
N ASP A 99 1.57 -12.65 -13.25
CA ASP A 99 1.81 -14.00 -13.75
C ASP A 99 0.61 -14.92 -13.50
N HIS A 100 -0.19 -14.64 -12.46
CA HIS A 100 -1.33 -15.45 -12.05
C HIS A 100 -2.61 -14.61 -11.83
N PRO A 101 -3.12 -13.88 -12.85
CA PRO A 101 -4.21 -12.90 -12.65
C PRO A 101 -5.55 -13.54 -12.21
N ASN A 102 -5.74 -14.82 -12.51
CA ASN A 102 -6.96 -15.58 -12.17
C ASN A 102 -6.77 -16.55 -11.00
N ASP A 103 -5.68 -16.46 -10.25
CA ASP A 103 -5.47 -17.30 -9.08
C ASP A 103 -6.39 -16.87 -7.93
N ASP A 104 -6.88 -17.83 -7.15
CA ASP A 104 -7.74 -17.58 -5.99
C ASP A 104 -7.09 -16.64 -4.95
N HIS A 105 -5.76 -16.55 -4.95
CA HIS A 105 -5.00 -15.67 -4.07
C HIS A 105 -4.69 -14.28 -4.68
N ALA A 106 -5.16 -13.97 -5.88
CA ALA A 106 -4.90 -12.68 -6.50
C ALA A 106 -5.46 -11.50 -5.67
N SER A 107 -6.64 -11.67 -5.06
CA SER A 107 -7.20 -10.67 -4.15
C SER A 107 -6.36 -10.47 -2.88
N TYR A 108 -5.83 -11.56 -2.33
CA TYR A 108 -4.87 -11.48 -1.20
C TYR A 108 -3.60 -10.72 -1.60
N ALA A 109 -2.99 -11.07 -2.73
CA ALA A 109 -1.78 -10.40 -3.20
C ALA A 109 -2.03 -8.89 -3.44
N ARG A 110 -3.16 -8.50 -4.04
CA ARG A 110 -3.54 -7.09 -4.23
C ARG A 110 -3.72 -6.36 -2.89
N PHE A 111 -4.37 -6.99 -1.92
CA PHE A 111 -4.47 -6.42 -0.58
C PHE A 111 -3.10 -6.22 0.06
N ARG A 112 -2.19 -7.20 -0.09
CA ARG A 112 -0.81 -7.11 0.43
C ARG A 112 0.02 -6.02 -0.26
N VAL A 113 -0.19 -5.75 -1.56
CA VAL A 113 0.39 -4.57 -2.24
C VAL A 113 -0.07 -3.29 -1.55
N CYS A 114 -1.38 -3.13 -1.34
CA CYS A 114 -1.92 -1.94 -0.66
C CYS A 114 -1.30 -1.77 0.74
N LYS A 115 -1.22 -2.85 1.50
CA LYS A 115 -0.67 -2.82 2.85
C LYS A 115 0.82 -2.50 2.86
N SER A 116 1.60 -3.09 1.95
CA SER A 116 3.04 -2.81 1.84
C SER A 116 3.33 -1.36 1.44
N LEU A 117 2.50 -0.76 0.56
CA LEU A 117 2.59 0.65 0.21
C LEU A 117 2.20 1.54 1.38
N PHE A 118 1.18 1.16 2.14
CA PHE A 118 0.75 1.89 3.33
C PHE A 118 1.85 1.90 4.40
N GLU A 119 2.49 0.78 4.68
CA GLU A 119 3.59 0.69 5.66
C GLU A 119 4.79 1.58 5.29
N GLN A 120 5.01 1.85 3.99
CA GLN A 120 6.04 2.79 3.53
C GLN A 120 5.71 4.25 3.87
N THR A 121 4.46 4.57 4.22
CA THR A 121 4.05 5.92 4.64
C THR A 121 4.32 6.19 6.12
N GLY A 122 4.83 5.21 6.87
CA GLY A 122 4.97 5.23 8.31
C GLY A 122 5.74 6.42 8.89
N GLU A 123 5.36 6.81 10.08
CA GLU A 123 6.04 7.85 10.85
C GLU A 123 7.33 7.32 11.47
N THR A 124 8.42 8.06 11.30
CA THR A 124 9.68 7.82 11.99
C THR A 124 10.11 9.11 12.67
N VAL A 125 10.42 9.05 13.96
CA VAL A 125 10.80 10.22 14.78
C VAL A 125 12.00 11.00 14.23
N LEU A 126 12.83 10.36 13.41
CA LEU A 126 14.03 10.94 12.81
C LEU A 126 13.80 11.63 11.45
N LEU A 127 12.59 11.54 10.90
CA LEU A 127 12.27 12.16 9.61
C LEU A 127 11.50 13.47 9.81
N PRO A 128 11.49 14.39 8.81
CA PRO A 128 10.64 15.57 8.83
C PRO A 128 9.15 15.20 8.99
N PRO A 129 8.29 16.14 9.41
CA PRO A 129 6.84 15.92 9.42
C PRO A 129 6.35 15.31 8.11
N LEU A 130 5.31 14.47 8.17
CA LEU A 130 4.81 13.72 7.01
C LEU A 130 4.44 14.64 5.84
N GLU A 131 3.88 15.81 6.13
CA GLU A 131 3.50 16.84 5.17
C GLU A 131 4.68 17.47 4.42
N GLU A 132 5.90 17.32 4.92
CA GLU A 132 7.13 17.87 4.32
C GLU A 132 7.93 16.83 3.52
N ARG A 133 7.48 15.56 3.52
CA ARG A 133 8.18 14.46 2.85
C ARG A 133 7.74 14.30 1.40
N ASP A 134 8.54 13.54 0.65
CA ASP A 134 8.08 12.95 -0.60
C ASP A 134 6.92 11.96 -0.34
N LEU A 135 5.79 12.21 -0.95
CA LEU A 135 4.58 11.44 -0.80
C LEU A 135 4.36 10.43 -1.95
N ALA A 136 5.41 10.02 -2.66
CA ALA A 136 5.28 9.05 -3.75
C ALA A 136 4.62 7.76 -3.26
N ALA A 137 5.09 7.19 -2.15
CA ALA A 137 4.50 5.99 -1.56
C ALA A 137 3.05 6.20 -1.11
N ALA A 138 2.71 7.39 -0.58
CA ALA A 138 1.34 7.71 -0.19
C ALA A 138 0.40 7.82 -1.40
N ASN A 139 0.84 8.42 -2.50
CA ASN A 139 0.07 8.48 -3.75
C ASN A 139 -0.14 7.09 -4.36
N ASP A 140 0.88 6.25 -4.34
CA ASP A 140 0.78 4.86 -4.80
C ASP A 140 -0.18 4.06 -3.93
N ALA A 141 -0.09 4.20 -2.60
CA ALA A 141 -1.01 3.56 -1.66
C ALA A 141 -2.46 4.03 -1.88
N TYR A 142 -2.69 5.34 -2.04
CA TYR A 142 -4.00 5.91 -2.31
C TYR A 142 -4.64 5.30 -3.56
N THR A 143 -3.89 5.27 -4.67
CA THR A 143 -4.37 4.71 -5.94
C THR A 143 -4.66 3.21 -5.85
N ALA A 144 -3.75 2.46 -5.23
CA ALA A 144 -3.90 1.02 -5.05
C ALA A 144 -5.10 0.66 -4.17
N LEU A 145 -5.31 1.41 -3.06
CA LEU A 145 -6.41 1.21 -2.12
C LEU A 145 -7.77 1.53 -2.76
N GLN A 146 -7.87 2.64 -3.51
CA GLN A 146 -9.09 2.98 -4.25
C GLN A 146 -9.48 1.86 -5.24
N SER A 147 -8.53 1.41 -6.04
CA SER A 147 -8.76 0.32 -7.00
C SER A 147 -9.14 -0.97 -6.28
N PHE A 148 -8.43 -1.33 -5.19
CA PHE A 148 -8.73 -2.54 -4.44
C PHE A 148 -10.14 -2.54 -3.85
N ILE A 149 -10.56 -1.46 -3.22
CA ILE A 149 -11.90 -1.33 -2.61
C ILE A 149 -13.01 -1.40 -3.66
N ALA A 150 -12.77 -0.84 -4.85
CA ALA A 150 -13.72 -0.90 -5.97
C ALA A 150 -13.81 -2.31 -6.56
N ASP A 151 -12.66 -2.98 -6.78
CA ASP A 151 -12.58 -4.30 -7.41
C ASP A 151 -13.05 -5.44 -6.49
N PHE A 152 -12.90 -5.28 -5.16
CA PHE A 152 -13.16 -6.32 -4.15
C PHE A 152 -14.15 -5.87 -3.06
N PRO A 153 -15.40 -5.53 -3.40
CA PRO A 153 -16.36 -4.97 -2.45
C PRO A 153 -16.75 -5.91 -1.29
N THR A 154 -16.56 -7.22 -1.46
CA THR A 154 -16.90 -8.25 -0.46
C THR A 154 -15.70 -8.88 0.22
N TYR A 155 -14.49 -8.33 0.01
CA TYR A 155 -13.29 -8.89 0.63
C TYR A 155 -13.33 -8.76 2.16
N ALA A 156 -12.99 -9.83 2.87
CA ALA A 156 -13.14 -9.89 4.33
C ALA A 156 -12.37 -8.78 5.09
N ARG A 157 -11.23 -8.32 4.54
CA ARG A 157 -10.41 -7.25 5.13
C ARG A 157 -10.64 -5.88 4.48
N ARG A 158 -11.75 -5.69 3.79
CA ARG A 158 -12.13 -4.39 3.22
C ARG A 158 -12.14 -3.26 4.26
N PRO A 159 -12.66 -3.42 5.49
CA PRO A 159 -12.61 -2.35 6.50
C PRO A 159 -11.18 -1.88 6.82
N GLU A 160 -10.19 -2.78 6.80
CA GLU A 160 -8.79 -2.41 6.98
C GLU A 160 -8.28 -1.59 5.78
N ALA A 161 -8.65 -1.94 4.56
CA ALA A 161 -8.31 -1.16 3.36
C ALA A 161 -8.95 0.23 3.37
N GLU A 162 -10.19 0.34 3.82
CA GLU A 162 -10.91 1.62 3.99
C GLU A 162 -10.22 2.51 5.04
N TYR A 163 -9.83 1.94 6.18
CA TYR A 163 -9.05 2.66 7.19
C TYR A 163 -7.71 3.18 6.64
N MET A 164 -6.98 2.33 5.92
CA MET A 164 -5.72 2.74 5.28
C MET A 164 -5.95 3.86 4.25
N LEU A 165 -7.03 3.78 3.47
CA LEU A 165 -7.38 4.81 2.50
C LEU A 165 -7.72 6.14 3.18
N GLU A 166 -8.50 6.11 4.27
CA GLU A 166 -8.83 7.31 5.05
C GLU A 166 -7.56 7.98 5.60
N TYR A 167 -6.66 7.20 6.19
CA TYR A 167 -5.39 7.70 6.70
C TYR A 167 -4.54 8.38 5.63
N VAL A 168 -4.35 7.68 4.49
CA VAL A 168 -3.54 8.21 3.38
C VAL A 168 -4.20 9.45 2.75
N THR A 169 -5.53 9.46 2.63
CA THR A 169 -6.28 10.64 2.15
C THR A 169 -6.04 11.85 3.05
N GLY A 170 -6.12 11.65 4.38
CA GLY A 170 -5.81 12.70 5.35
C GLY A 170 -4.37 13.20 5.27
N LEU A 171 -3.41 12.31 5.04
CA LEU A 171 -2.01 12.65 4.86
C LEU A 171 -1.79 13.53 3.62
N LEU A 172 -2.34 13.10 2.47
CA LEU A 172 -2.23 13.85 1.20
C LEU A 172 -2.92 15.21 1.28
N ALA A 173 -4.10 15.28 1.91
CA ALA A 173 -4.79 16.54 2.15
C ALA A 173 -3.96 17.49 3.02
N ARG A 174 -3.38 17.02 4.13
CA ARG A 174 -2.51 17.85 4.99
C ARG A 174 -1.31 18.42 4.25
N HIS A 175 -0.68 17.63 3.39
CA HIS A 175 0.43 18.10 2.56
C HIS A 175 0.01 19.27 1.64
N GLU A 176 -1.13 19.15 0.99
CA GLU A 176 -1.63 20.25 0.14
C GLU A 176 -1.95 21.50 0.96
N LEU A 177 -2.55 21.36 2.14
CA LEU A 177 -2.83 22.49 3.02
C LEU A 177 -1.55 23.12 3.60
N TYR A 178 -0.54 22.31 3.91
CA TYR A 178 0.77 22.81 4.30
C TYR A 178 1.40 23.64 3.18
N ALA A 179 1.39 23.13 1.94
CA ALA A 179 1.87 23.87 0.78
C ALA A 179 1.07 25.16 0.54
N ALA A 180 -0.26 25.11 0.70
CA ALA A 180 -1.12 26.30 0.59
C ALA A 180 -0.75 27.38 1.61
N ARG A 181 -0.57 27.02 2.88
CA ARG A 181 -0.13 27.94 3.93
C ARG A 181 1.26 28.53 3.65
N PHE A 182 2.18 27.70 3.16
CA PHE A 182 3.51 28.16 2.77
C PHE A 182 3.44 29.26 1.68
N TYR A 183 2.63 29.04 0.63
CA TYR A 183 2.44 30.05 -0.41
C TYR A 183 1.71 31.29 0.10
N LEU A 184 0.68 31.12 0.91
CA LEU A 184 -0.06 32.22 1.52
C LEU A 184 0.84 33.14 2.38
N ASN A 185 1.75 32.53 3.14
CA ASN A 185 2.72 33.27 3.97
C ASN A 185 3.77 34.05 3.15
N GLN A 186 3.94 33.67 1.87
CA GLN A 186 4.80 34.39 0.91
C GLN A 186 4.05 35.35 0.01
N ASP A 187 2.78 35.62 0.32
CA ASP A 187 1.86 36.44 -0.49
C ASP A 187 1.71 35.97 -1.95
N LYS A 188 1.91 34.64 -2.16
CA LYS A 188 1.68 33.93 -3.45
C LYS A 188 0.27 33.34 -3.44
N PHE A 189 -0.71 34.20 -3.72
CA PHE A 189 -2.11 33.84 -3.48
C PHE A 189 -2.67 32.83 -4.48
N GLU A 190 -2.37 32.96 -5.77
CA GLU A 190 -2.85 32.03 -6.79
C GLU A 190 -2.38 30.60 -6.54
N PRO A 191 -1.08 30.30 -6.32
CA PRO A 191 -0.63 28.96 -5.94
C PRO A 191 -1.27 28.43 -4.64
N ALA A 192 -1.52 29.31 -3.65
CA ALA A 192 -2.20 28.90 -2.44
C ALA A 192 -3.64 28.44 -2.72
N VAL A 193 -4.38 29.19 -3.56
CA VAL A 193 -5.74 28.82 -3.98
C VAL A 193 -5.74 27.49 -4.73
N GLU A 194 -4.81 27.29 -5.67
CA GLU A 194 -4.68 26.04 -6.44
C GLU A 194 -4.49 24.83 -5.54
N ARG A 195 -3.60 24.92 -4.54
CA ARG A 195 -3.37 23.84 -3.59
C ARG A 195 -4.61 23.51 -2.75
N VAL A 196 -5.29 24.53 -2.23
CA VAL A 196 -6.53 24.29 -1.46
C VAL A 196 -7.61 23.68 -2.34
N GLN A 197 -7.81 24.19 -3.55
CA GLN A 197 -8.80 23.65 -4.47
C GLN A 197 -8.49 22.22 -4.89
N TYR A 198 -7.21 21.90 -5.07
CA TYR A 198 -6.77 20.52 -5.33
C TYR A 198 -7.14 19.60 -4.17
N ALA A 199 -6.86 20.00 -2.92
CA ALA A 199 -7.21 19.22 -1.74
C ALA A 199 -8.73 18.98 -1.64
N LEU A 200 -9.52 20.05 -1.78
CA LEU A 200 -10.99 19.99 -1.72
C LEU A 200 -11.60 19.13 -2.82
N LYS A 201 -10.95 19.05 -3.98
CA LYS A 201 -11.43 18.28 -5.14
C LYS A 201 -11.07 16.80 -5.03
N HIS A 202 -9.83 16.49 -4.65
CA HIS A 202 -9.25 15.14 -4.75
C HIS A 202 -9.27 14.37 -3.43
N PHE A 203 -9.25 15.05 -2.28
CA PHE A 203 -9.13 14.46 -0.96
C PHE A 203 -10.37 14.75 -0.09
N ARG A 204 -11.55 14.60 -0.70
CA ARG A 204 -12.82 14.68 0.02
C ARG A 204 -12.89 13.60 1.11
N VAL A 205 -13.61 13.89 2.18
CA VAL A 205 -13.76 13.00 3.34
C VAL A 205 -12.45 12.84 4.13
N SER A 206 -11.50 13.76 3.93
CA SER A 206 -10.27 13.81 4.75
C SER A 206 -10.53 14.35 6.17
N GLY A 207 -11.69 14.97 6.39
CA GLY A 207 -12.01 15.71 7.62
C GLY A 207 -11.32 17.09 7.71
N LEU A 208 -10.56 17.47 6.69
CA LEU A 208 -9.80 18.72 6.62
C LEU A 208 -10.49 19.82 5.79
N GLU A 209 -11.69 19.56 5.25
CA GLU A 209 -12.44 20.49 4.44
C GLU A 209 -12.70 21.84 5.15
N PRO A 210 -13.08 21.87 6.46
CA PRO A 210 -13.27 23.15 7.14
C PRO A 210 -11.99 23.97 7.25
N GLU A 211 -10.83 23.31 7.47
CA GLU A 211 -9.53 23.97 7.47
C GLU A 211 -9.18 24.50 6.09
N ALA A 212 -9.35 23.69 5.06
CA ALA A 212 -9.11 24.05 3.67
C ALA A 212 -9.94 25.28 3.26
N LEU A 213 -11.22 25.30 3.61
CA LEU A 213 -12.10 26.42 3.33
C LEU A 213 -11.67 27.70 4.08
N VAL A 214 -11.22 27.58 5.34
CA VAL A 214 -10.72 28.76 6.06
C VAL A 214 -9.46 29.32 5.39
N ILE A 215 -8.51 28.47 4.97
CA ILE A 215 -7.33 28.93 4.21
C ILE A 215 -7.74 29.60 2.90
N LEU A 216 -8.72 29.03 2.18
CA LEU A 216 -9.23 29.61 0.93
C LEU A 216 -9.85 30.98 1.19
N GLY A 217 -10.70 31.11 2.20
CA GLY A 217 -11.34 32.38 2.57
C GLY A 217 -10.31 33.44 2.97
N GLU A 218 -9.30 33.07 3.76
CA GLU A 218 -8.19 33.98 4.13
C GLU A 218 -7.39 34.42 2.89
N THR A 219 -7.10 33.50 1.98
CA THR A 219 -6.39 33.81 0.74
C THR A 219 -7.20 34.77 -0.14
N ARG A 220 -8.52 34.51 -0.30
CA ARG A 220 -9.43 35.40 -1.03
C ARG A 220 -9.50 36.80 -0.40
N LEU A 221 -9.52 36.87 0.94
CA LEU A 221 -9.48 38.10 1.67
C LEU A 221 -8.21 38.94 1.37
N LYS A 222 -7.04 38.29 1.37
CA LYS A 222 -5.77 38.93 1.01
C LYS A 222 -5.68 39.36 -0.45
N MET A 223 -6.38 38.67 -1.34
CA MET A 223 -6.54 39.03 -2.75
C MET A 223 -7.55 40.18 -2.97
N HIS A 224 -8.12 40.74 -1.90
CA HIS A 224 -9.20 41.72 -1.94
C HIS A 224 -10.51 41.23 -2.61
N GLN A 225 -10.70 39.91 -2.66
CA GLN A 225 -11.91 39.25 -3.18
C GLN A 225 -12.90 39.04 -2.02
N TYR A 226 -13.44 40.14 -1.51
CA TYR A 226 -14.20 40.16 -0.24
C TYR A 226 -15.50 39.36 -0.29
N ASP A 227 -16.20 39.37 -1.43
CA ASP A 227 -17.47 38.66 -1.59
C ASP A 227 -17.24 37.14 -1.63
N GLU A 228 -16.22 36.69 -2.37
CA GLU A 228 -15.83 35.29 -2.40
C GLU A 228 -15.34 34.82 -1.02
N ALA A 229 -14.55 35.62 -0.32
CA ALA A 229 -14.11 35.30 1.04
C ALA A 229 -15.32 35.13 1.98
N ARG A 230 -16.30 36.05 1.91
CA ARG A 230 -17.54 35.96 2.70
C ARG A 230 -18.33 34.72 2.41
N GLN A 231 -18.48 34.34 1.14
CA GLN A 231 -19.17 33.12 0.73
C GLN A 231 -18.48 31.88 1.32
N VAL A 232 -17.15 31.78 1.19
CA VAL A 232 -16.37 30.64 1.70
C VAL A 232 -16.51 30.51 3.22
N PHE A 233 -16.40 31.62 3.98
CA PHE A 233 -16.56 31.57 5.44
C PHE A 233 -17.98 31.19 5.86
N ASN A 234 -19.01 31.65 5.14
CA ASN A 234 -20.39 31.22 5.39
C ASN A 234 -20.58 29.73 5.13
N THR A 235 -19.94 29.19 4.09
CA THR A 235 -19.93 27.72 3.80
C THR A 235 -19.37 26.95 5.00
N VAL A 236 -18.25 27.39 5.60
CA VAL A 236 -17.68 26.74 6.80
C VAL A 236 -18.70 26.68 7.93
N ILE A 237 -19.43 27.78 8.20
CA ILE A 237 -20.40 27.84 9.29
C ILE A 237 -21.63 26.99 9.01
N ALA A 238 -22.09 26.97 7.75
CA ALA A 238 -23.30 26.26 7.35
C ALA A 238 -23.10 24.74 7.26
N GLU A 239 -21.99 24.33 6.63
CA GLU A 239 -21.76 22.91 6.33
C GLU A 239 -20.99 22.18 7.44
N TYR A 240 -20.19 22.91 8.23
CA TYR A 240 -19.35 22.33 9.31
C TYR A 240 -19.57 22.99 10.66
N PRO A 241 -20.82 23.11 11.16
CA PRO A 241 -21.14 23.89 12.38
C PRO A 241 -20.41 23.39 13.66
N ALA A 242 -20.06 22.10 13.71
CA ALA A 242 -19.35 21.50 14.84
C ALA A 242 -17.82 21.63 14.76
N SER A 243 -17.28 22.15 13.65
CA SER A 243 -15.86 22.29 13.46
C SER A 243 -15.28 23.45 14.28
N ALA A 244 -14.08 23.25 14.86
CA ALA A 244 -13.34 24.33 15.52
C ALA A 244 -13.01 25.51 14.57
N PHE A 245 -12.97 25.25 13.26
CA PHE A 245 -12.70 26.26 12.24
C PHE A 245 -13.85 27.28 12.03
N THR A 246 -15.07 26.98 12.53
CA THR A 246 -16.17 27.96 12.55
C THR A 246 -15.83 29.20 13.39
N ILE A 247 -14.98 29.06 14.42
CA ILE A 247 -14.53 30.19 15.23
C ILE A 247 -13.70 31.16 14.37
N ALA A 248 -12.77 30.63 13.59
CA ALA A 248 -11.95 31.42 12.67
C ALA A 248 -12.82 32.09 11.59
N ALA A 249 -13.72 31.31 10.96
CA ALA A 249 -14.64 31.85 9.93
C ALA A 249 -15.49 33.01 10.46
N ARG A 250 -16.08 32.87 11.67
CA ARG A 250 -16.86 33.96 12.30
C ARG A 250 -16.01 35.19 12.60
N ARG A 251 -14.74 35.02 13.01
CA ARG A 251 -13.81 36.13 13.24
C ARG A 251 -13.54 36.91 11.96
N PHE A 252 -13.30 36.22 10.85
CA PHE A 252 -13.09 36.87 9.56
C PHE A 252 -14.35 37.56 9.04
N LEU A 253 -15.53 36.97 9.20
CA LEU A 253 -16.79 37.64 8.83
C LEU A 253 -17.01 38.92 9.63
N LYS A 254 -16.78 38.88 10.94
CA LYS A 254 -16.85 40.08 11.80
C LYS A 254 -15.87 41.14 11.36
N TYR A 255 -14.63 40.76 11.02
CA TYR A 255 -13.65 41.70 10.47
C TYR A 255 -14.16 42.39 9.19
N LEU A 256 -14.78 41.65 8.27
CA LEU A 256 -15.36 42.15 7.04
C LEU A 256 -16.58 43.07 7.27
N GLU A 257 -17.32 42.90 8.34
CA GLU A 257 -18.43 43.78 8.76
C GLU A 257 -17.92 45.06 9.37
N GLU A 258 -16.88 45.03 10.18
CA GLU A 258 -16.29 46.17 10.87
C GLU A 258 -15.46 47.05 9.90
N HIS A 259 -15.00 46.47 8.79
CA HIS A 259 -14.19 47.18 7.75
C HIS A 259 -14.88 47.05 6.38
N PRO A 260 -16.02 47.78 6.19
CA PRO A 260 -16.75 47.74 4.94
C PRO A 260 -15.86 48.26 3.78
N GLN A 261 -15.61 47.39 2.85
CA GLN A 261 -14.80 47.73 1.67
C GLN A 261 -15.69 48.42 0.60
N PRO A 262 -15.12 49.31 -0.23
CA PRO A 262 -15.90 49.91 -1.28
C PRO A 262 -16.43 48.80 -2.20
N THR A 263 -17.75 48.78 -2.35
CA THR A 263 -18.42 47.86 -3.28
C THR A 263 -17.78 48.06 -4.65
N SER A 264 -17.22 46.97 -5.23
CA SER A 264 -16.70 47.02 -6.60
C SER A 264 -17.84 47.42 -7.52
N MET A 265 -17.85 48.70 -7.96
CA MET A 265 -18.74 49.08 -9.02
C MET A 265 -18.40 48.25 -10.25
N ASN A 266 -19.36 47.42 -10.66
CA ASN A 266 -19.31 46.68 -11.89
C ASN A 266 -18.73 47.55 -13.00
N SER A 267 -17.49 47.29 -13.42
CA SER A 267 -17.01 47.72 -14.71
C SER A 267 -17.78 46.91 -15.77
N LYS A 268 -18.76 47.57 -16.38
CA LYS A 268 -19.41 47.07 -17.58
C LYS A 268 -18.42 46.85 -18.71
#